data_9461d7581490802b34ad6d6a19a2cf7a
#
_entry.id   9461d7581490802b34ad6d6a19a2cf7a
#
_cell.length_a   1.000
_cell.length_b   1.000
_cell.length_c   1.000
_cell.angle_alpha   90.00
_cell.angle_beta   90.00
_cell.angle_gamma   90.00
#
_symmetry.space_group_name_H-M   'P 1'
#
loop_
_entity.id
_entity.type
_entity.pdbx_description
1 polymer ?
#
loop_
_entity_poly.entity_id
_entity_poly.type
_entity_poly.pdbx_seq_one_letter_code
_entity_poly.pdbx_strand_id
1 'polypeptide(L)'
;CVATLLFAYVREELSFNSMYKQKDNIYRLHMTLAKEQNQMINVPNAVGPALKDEVTGVEQMVRMVKIDFGAIASIRANEDNFLEKKLYLADSSLFTMFDFNFIAGNAQTAFANKKSIILSESSKKKLFGAADAIGQRIYINQRDTVEVSAVFQDLPNNSTIDCNMVINIMDSWMGQDV
;
A
#
# COMPACT_ATOMS: atom_id res chain seq x y z
N CYS A 1 -9.67 16.44 -32.64
CA CYS A 1 -9.55 17.87 -32.40
C CYS A 1 -8.83 18.11 -31.05
N VAL A 2 -7.99 19.18 -30.99
CA VAL A 2 -7.18 19.50 -29.78
C VAL A 2 -8.08 19.71 -28.55
N ALA A 3 -9.21 20.38 -28.70
CA ALA A 3 -10.13 20.61 -27.58
C ALA A 3 -10.68 19.33 -26.95
N THR A 4 -10.94 18.29 -27.74
CA THR A 4 -11.41 16.98 -27.23
C THR A 4 -10.33 16.27 -26.42
N LEU A 5 -9.07 16.37 -26.86
CA LEU A 5 -7.94 15.80 -26.14
C LEU A 5 -7.68 16.52 -24.82
N LEU A 6 -7.74 17.87 -24.83
CA LEU A 6 -7.63 18.66 -23.60
C LEU A 6 -8.75 18.35 -22.61
N PHE A 7 -9.98 18.22 -23.09
CA PHE A 7 -11.11 17.87 -22.24
C PHE A 7 -10.96 16.46 -21.63
N ALA A 8 -10.51 15.48 -22.43
CA ALA A 8 -10.25 14.14 -21.95
C ALA A 8 -9.13 14.12 -20.89
N TYR A 9 -8.05 14.86 -21.13
CA TYR A 9 -6.95 15.00 -20.17
C TYR A 9 -7.41 15.64 -18.85
N VAL A 10 -8.10 16.78 -18.92
CA VAL A 10 -8.62 17.46 -17.71
C VAL A 10 -9.59 16.56 -16.94
N ARG A 11 -10.45 15.81 -17.64
CA ARG A 11 -11.37 14.86 -17.01
C ARG A 11 -10.61 13.74 -16.29
N GLU A 12 -9.54 13.23 -16.88
CA GLU A 12 -8.71 12.19 -16.28
C GLU A 12 -8.01 12.72 -15.03
N GLU A 13 -7.38 13.89 -15.09
CA GLU A 13 -6.75 14.54 -13.94
C GLU A 13 -7.74 14.80 -12.78
N LEU A 14 -8.94 15.29 -13.09
CA LEU A 14 -9.98 15.53 -12.08
C LEU A 14 -10.58 14.23 -11.53
N SER A 15 -10.37 13.08 -12.17
CA SER A 15 -10.86 11.79 -11.70
C SER A 15 -9.95 11.14 -10.68
N PHE A 16 -8.71 11.64 -10.50
CA PHE A 16 -7.76 11.05 -9.55
C PHE A 16 -8.33 11.02 -8.13
N ASN A 17 -8.21 9.85 -7.49
CA ASN A 17 -8.71 9.57 -6.15
C ASN A 17 -10.23 9.79 -5.94
N SER A 18 -11.01 10.01 -7.00
CA SER A 18 -12.46 10.25 -6.88
C SER A 18 -13.23 9.07 -6.30
N MET A 19 -12.65 7.86 -6.33
CA MET A 19 -13.25 6.64 -5.80
C MET A 19 -13.22 6.55 -4.28
N TYR A 20 -12.33 7.29 -3.61
CA TYR A 20 -12.22 7.25 -2.15
C TYR A 20 -13.28 8.13 -1.48
N LYS A 21 -14.07 7.54 -0.58
CA LYS A 21 -15.19 8.25 0.09
C LYS A 21 -14.73 9.43 0.91
N GLN A 22 -13.56 9.33 1.54
CA GLN A 22 -13.00 10.35 2.43
C GLN A 22 -11.92 11.22 1.76
N LYS A 23 -11.86 11.24 0.43
CA LYS A 23 -10.78 11.92 -0.33
C LYS A 23 -10.50 13.36 0.11
N ASP A 24 -11.55 14.11 0.48
CA ASP A 24 -11.46 15.52 0.86
C ASP A 24 -10.91 15.71 2.29
N ASN A 25 -10.85 14.62 3.07
CA ASN A 25 -10.33 14.59 4.45
C ASN A 25 -8.99 13.85 4.56
N ILE A 26 -8.42 13.40 3.43
CA ILE A 26 -7.13 12.71 3.39
C ILE A 26 -6.03 13.70 3.06
N TYR A 27 -5.06 13.83 3.95
CA TYR A 27 -3.92 14.72 3.79
C TYR A 27 -2.62 13.93 3.78
N ARG A 28 -1.71 14.32 2.90
CA ARG A 28 -0.36 13.77 2.86
C ARG A 28 0.58 14.68 3.63
N LEU A 29 1.34 14.09 4.55
CA LEU A 29 2.37 14.82 5.28
C LEU A 29 3.62 14.99 4.42
N HIS A 30 4.20 16.17 4.47
CA HIS A 30 5.48 16.52 3.91
C HIS A 30 6.35 17.13 5.00
N MET A 31 7.65 16.87 4.96
CA MET A 31 8.62 17.51 5.85
C MET A 31 9.46 18.51 5.05
N THR A 32 9.64 19.71 5.60
CA THR A 32 10.55 20.70 5.04
C THR A 32 11.67 20.94 6.03
N LEU A 33 12.90 20.73 5.60
CA LEU A 33 14.07 21.06 6.43
C LEU A 33 14.30 22.57 6.41
N ALA A 34 14.51 23.17 7.58
CA ALA A 34 14.59 24.62 7.75
C ALA A 34 15.72 25.30 6.91
N LYS A 35 16.74 24.54 6.52
CA LYS A 35 17.86 25.02 5.70
C LYS A 35 17.74 24.74 4.21
N GLU A 36 16.84 23.85 3.82
CA GLU A 36 16.61 23.44 2.45
C GLU A 36 15.17 23.71 2.11
N GLN A 37 14.89 24.54 1.10
CA GLN A 37 13.51 24.82 0.65
C GLN A 37 12.87 23.60 -0.05
N ASN A 38 13.53 22.45 -0.03
CA ASN A 38 13.04 21.23 -0.66
C ASN A 38 12.09 20.48 0.29
N GLN A 39 10.88 20.23 -0.21
CA GLN A 39 9.92 19.38 0.49
C GLN A 39 10.37 17.92 0.37
N MET A 40 10.53 17.26 1.52
CA MET A 40 10.80 15.82 1.57
C MET A 40 9.48 15.08 1.76
N ILE A 41 9.27 14.06 0.94
CA ILE A 41 8.08 13.19 1.02
C ILE A 41 8.23 12.20 2.18
N ASN A 42 9.47 11.87 2.53
CA ASN A 42 9.75 10.91 3.58
C ASN A 42 9.71 11.62 4.94
N VAL A 43 8.76 11.21 5.76
CA VAL A 43 8.56 11.67 7.14
C VAL A 43 9.01 10.55 8.08
N PRO A 44 9.69 10.86 9.20
CA PRO A 44 10.07 9.85 10.19
C PRO A 44 8.86 9.04 10.67
N ASN A 45 9.04 7.74 10.89
CA ASN A 45 7.95 6.82 11.22
C ASN A 45 7.18 7.19 12.49
N ALA A 46 7.85 7.79 13.48
CA ALA A 46 7.23 8.20 14.74
C ALA A 46 6.26 9.41 14.60
N VAL A 47 6.36 10.19 13.52
CA VAL A 47 5.54 11.40 13.36
C VAL A 47 4.07 11.06 13.15
N GLY A 48 3.75 10.00 12.40
CA GLY A 48 2.37 9.58 12.18
C GLY A 48 1.62 9.24 13.48
N PRO A 49 2.11 8.30 14.29
CA PRO A 49 1.55 8.00 15.61
C PRO A 49 1.44 9.21 16.51
N ALA A 50 2.51 10.02 16.64
CA ALA A 50 2.50 11.23 17.47
C ALA A 50 1.42 12.23 17.04
N LEU A 51 1.25 12.46 15.73
CA LEU A 51 0.18 13.33 15.24
C LEU A 51 -1.22 12.81 15.59
N LYS A 52 -1.43 11.50 15.49
CA LYS A 52 -2.71 10.91 15.86
C LYS A 52 -3.02 11.08 17.35
N ASP A 53 -2.01 10.97 18.21
CA ASP A 53 -2.17 11.02 19.66
C ASP A 53 -2.24 12.46 20.19
N GLU A 54 -1.53 13.41 19.57
CA GLU A 54 -1.37 14.76 20.10
C GLU A 54 -2.23 15.82 19.38
N VAL A 55 -2.68 15.56 18.13
CA VAL A 55 -3.41 16.55 17.35
C VAL A 55 -4.90 16.22 17.29
N THR A 56 -5.71 17.10 17.86
CA THR A 56 -7.18 16.98 17.80
C THR A 56 -7.67 17.05 16.36
N GLY A 57 -8.56 16.12 15.99
CA GLY A 57 -9.17 16.06 14.65
C GLY A 57 -8.46 15.08 13.69
N VAL A 58 -7.35 14.48 14.10
CA VAL A 58 -6.73 13.37 13.38
C VAL A 58 -7.40 12.06 13.81
N GLU A 59 -8.32 11.56 12.99
CA GLU A 59 -9.06 10.34 13.29
C GLU A 59 -8.22 9.08 13.00
N GLN A 60 -7.49 9.08 11.88
CA GLN A 60 -6.65 7.96 11.45
C GLN A 60 -5.36 8.46 10.83
N MET A 61 -4.34 7.62 10.89
CA MET A 61 -3.09 7.82 10.15
C MET A 61 -2.71 6.52 9.46
N VAL A 62 -1.94 6.63 8.38
CA VAL A 62 -1.34 5.49 7.69
C VAL A 62 0.09 5.82 7.30
N ARG A 63 1.00 4.94 7.64
CA ARG A 63 2.35 4.93 7.07
C ARG A 63 2.34 3.97 5.90
N MET A 64 2.96 4.38 4.82
CA MET A 64 3.11 3.56 3.63
C MET A 64 4.51 3.75 3.06
N VAL A 65 5.28 2.69 3.01
CA VAL A 65 6.67 2.72 2.55
C VAL A 65 6.83 1.69 1.43
N LYS A 66 7.26 2.16 0.27
CA LYS A 66 7.63 1.27 -0.82
C LYS A 66 8.91 0.53 -0.47
N ILE A 67 8.90 -0.79 -0.60
CA ILE A 67 10.10 -1.59 -0.45
C ILE A 67 10.92 -1.44 -1.73
N ASP A 68 11.63 -0.33 -1.82
CA ASP A 68 12.53 -0.01 -2.92
C ASP A 68 13.91 0.31 -2.35
N PHE A 69 14.62 -0.73 -1.94
CA PHE A 69 16.02 -0.62 -1.55
C PHE A 69 16.97 -0.56 -2.77
N GLY A 70 16.51 0.04 -3.88
CA GLY A 70 17.23 0.04 -5.15
C GLY A 70 17.20 -1.29 -5.88
N ALA A 71 16.41 -2.25 -5.38
CA ALA A 71 16.24 -3.55 -5.99
C ALA A 71 14.75 -3.92 -6.06
N ILE A 72 14.35 -4.46 -7.19
CA ILE A 72 13.04 -5.06 -7.40
C ILE A 72 12.93 -6.26 -6.46
N ALA A 73 11.84 -6.37 -5.70
CA ALA A 73 11.63 -7.51 -4.82
C ALA A 73 11.47 -8.81 -5.63
N SER A 74 12.26 -9.83 -5.28
CA SER A 74 12.08 -11.18 -5.81
C SER A 74 11.02 -11.89 -4.97
N ILE A 75 9.93 -12.28 -5.62
CA ILE A 75 8.80 -12.97 -5.01
C ILE A 75 8.76 -14.38 -5.55
N ARG A 76 8.85 -15.37 -4.67
CA ARG A 76 8.71 -16.77 -5.04
C ARG A 76 7.48 -17.39 -4.39
N ALA A 77 6.61 -17.93 -5.24
CA ALA A 77 5.51 -18.79 -4.84
C ALA A 77 5.67 -20.12 -5.63
N ASN A 78 5.63 -21.24 -4.95
CA ASN A 78 5.95 -22.55 -5.51
C ASN A 78 7.36 -22.58 -6.13
N GLU A 79 7.49 -23.00 -7.40
CA GLU A 79 8.77 -23.07 -8.15
C GLU A 79 9.07 -21.79 -8.93
N ASP A 80 8.11 -20.90 -9.10
CA ASP A 80 8.22 -19.70 -9.93
C ASP A 80 8.75 -18.51 -9.14
N ASN A 81 9.64 -17.73 -9.78
CA ASN A 81 10.16 -16.48 -9.28
C ASN A 81 9.62 -15.32 -10.11
N PHE A 82 9.12 -14.30 -9.41
CA PHE A 82 8.61 -13.09 -10.03
C PHE A 82 9.31 -11.86 -9.46
N LEU A 83 9.42 -10.84 -10.28
CA LEU A 83 9.91 -9.53 -9.85
C LEU A 83 8.72 -8.61 -9.59
N GLU A 84 8.67 -8.01 -8.40
CA GLU A 84 7.61 -7.08 -7.99
C GLU A 84 8.19 -5.72 -7.60
N LYS A 85 7.61 -4.66 -8.20
CA LYS A 85 8.01 -3.26 -7.95
C LYS A 85 7.04 -2.54 -7.02
N LYS A 86 5.84 -3.08 -6.84
CA LYS A 86 4.74 -2.45 -6.11
C LYS A 86 4.45 -3.19 -4.79
N LEU A 87 5.53 -3.57 -4.10
CA LEU A 87 5.49 -4.15 -2.76
C LEU A 87 5.69 -3.03 -1.73
N TYR A 88 4.76 -2.94 -0.78
CA TYR A 88 4.76 -1.90 0.24
C TYR A 88 4.69 -2.48 1.65
N LEU A 89 5.29 -1.77 2.59
CA LEU A 89 4.97 -1.87 4.02
C LEU A 89 3.91 -0.83 4.33
N ALA A 90 2.85 -1.19 5.04
CA ALA A 90 1.84 -0.24 5.45
C ALA A 90 1.15 -0.63 6.76
N ASP A 91 0.55 0.36 7.43
CA ASP A 91 -0.36 0.13 8.54
C ASP A 91 -1.70 -0.45 8.03
N SER A 92 -2.39 -1.19 8.89
CA SER A 92 -3.71 -1.79 8.56
C SER A 92 -4.79 -0.75 8.23
N SER A 93 -4.64 0.48 8.73
CA SER A 93 -5.51 1.62 8.41
C SER A 93 -5.54 1.97 6.92
N LEU A 94 -4.54 1.55 6.13
CA LEU A 94 -4.52 1.72 4.68
C LEU A 94 -5.83 1.22 4.04
N PHE A 95 -6.28 0.04 4.42
CA PHE A 95 -7.42 -0.61 3.77
C PHE A 95 -8.75 0.06 4.08
N THR A 96 -8.90 0.64 5.27
CA THR A 96 -10.12 1.34 5.69
C THR A 96 -10.12 2.80 5.23
N MET A 97 -8.96 3.46 5.26
CA MET A 97 -8.82 4.85 4.83
C MET A 97 -9.04 5.01 3.32
N PHE A 98 -8.58 4.04 2.53
CA PHE A 98 -8.67 4.06 1.06
C PHE A 98 -9.70 3.06 0.49
N ASP A 99 -10.68 2.66 1.28
CA ASP A 99 -11.83 1.84 0.83
C ASP A 99 -11.45 0.63 -0.04
N PHE A 100 -10.46 -0.17 0.37
CA PHE A 100 -10.05 -1.35 -0.38
C PHE A 100 -11.18 -2.38 -0.48
N ASN A 101 -11.49 -2.82 -1.69
CA ASN A 101 -12.45 -3.89 -1.93
C ASN A 101 -11.77 -5.26 -1.83
N PHE A 102 -12.11 -6.05 -0.83
CA PHE A 102 -11.56 -7.40 -0.65
C PHE A 102 -12.36 -8.42 -1.44
N ILE A 103 -11.66 -9.29 -2.17
CA ILE A 103 -12.21 -10.44 -2.88
C ILE A 103 -12.18 -11.68 -1.98
N ALA A 104 -11.13 -11.81 -1.15
CA ALA A 104 -10.98 -12.85 -0.14
C ALA A 104 -10.33 -12.28 1.12
N GLY A 105 -10.75 -12.73 2.30
CA GLY A 105 -10.39 -12.10 3.56
C GLY A 105 -11.13 -10.77 3.77
N ASN A 106 -10.64 -9.95 4.69
CA ASN A 106 -11.21 -8.62 4.98
C ASN A 106 -10.16 -7.71 5.65
N ALA A 107 -10.44 -6.40 5.69
CA ALA A 107 -9.54 -5.39 6.25
C ALA A 107 -9.20 -5.62 7.73
N GLN A 108 -10.15 -6.12 8.53
CA GLN A 108 -10.00 -6.30 9.98
C GLN A 108 -9.04 -7.45 10.33
N THR A 109 -9.06 -8.50 9.51
CA THR A 109 -8.24 -9.70 9.76
C THR A 109 -7.00 -9.79 8.88
N ALA A 110 -6.85 -8.88 7.91
CA ALA A 110 -5.79 -8.90 6.92
C ALA A 110 -4.37 -8.94 7.56
N PHE A 111 -4.19 -8.25 8.69
CA PHE A 111 -2.95 -8.24 9.46
C PHE A 111 -3.11 -8.81 10.88
N ALA A 112 -4.08 -9.69 11.11
CA ALA A 112 -4.27 -10.32 12.42
C ALA A 112 -3.08 -11.21 12.82
N ASN A 113 -2.45 -11.85 11.85
CA ASN A 113 -1.27 -12.68 12.06
C ASN A 113 0.00 -11.93 11.67
N LYS A 114 1.09 -12.18 12.39
CA LYS A 114 2.42 -11.72 11.99
C LYS A 114 2.84 -12.37 10.67
N LYS A 115 3.70 -11.68 9.92
CA LYS A 115 4.21 -12.12 8.61
C LYS A 115 3.12 -12.41 7.60
N SER A 116 2.06 -11.60 7.62
CA SER A 116 0.99 -11.63 6.63
C SER A 116 1.32 -10.74 5.43
N ILE A 117 0.93 -11.21 4.25
CA ILE A 117 0.95 -10.44 3.00
C ILE A 117 -0.44 -10.43 2.39
N ILE A 118 -0.81 -9.27 1.85
CA ILE A 118 -2.07 -9.05 1.14
C ILE A 118 -1.74 -8.81 -0.32
N LEU A 119 -2.46 -9.45 -1.21
CA LEU A 119 -2.23 -9.42 -2.65
C LEU A 119 -3.34 -8.69 -3.38
N SER A 120 -2.99 -8.00 -4.46
CA SER A 120 -3.98 -7.61 -5.46
C SER A 120 -4.46 -8.84 -6.25
N GLU A 121 -5.63 -8.73 -6.89
CA GLU A 121 -6.21 -9.77 -7.73
C GLU A 121 -5.25 -10.21 -8.83
N SER A 122 -4.62 -9.27 -9.53
CA SER A 122 -3.61 -9.53 -10.55
C SER A 122 -2.41 -10.27 -9.99
N SER A 123 -1.93 -9.90 -8.80
CA SER A 123 -0.81 -10.57 -8.14
C SER A 123 -1.19 -11.99 -7.74
N LYS A 124 -2.38 -12.19 -7.17
CA LYS A 124 -2.92 -13.52 -6.86
C LYS A 124 -2.97 -14.40 -8.11
N LYS A 125 -3.52 -13.88 -9.20
CA LYS A 125 -3.60 -14.61 -10.48
C LYS A 125 -2.22 -14.96 -11.04
N LYS A 126 -1.26 -14.04 -10.93
CA LYS A 126 0.12 -14.25 -11.39
C LYS A 126 0.84 -15.34 -10.60
N LEU A 127 0.66 -15.38 -9.27
CA LEU A 127 1.38 -16.29 -8.36
C LEU A 127 0.74 -17.68 -8.25
N PHE A 128 -0.60 -17.74 -8.26
CA PHE A 128 -1.36 -18.95 -7.92
C PHE A 128 -2.38 -19.36 -9.01
N GLY A 129 -2.52 -18.56 -10.08
CA GLY A 129 -3.49 -18.84 -11.13
C GLY A 129 -4.91 -18.91 -10.61
N ALA A 130 -5.60 -20.04 -10.87
CA ALA A 130 -6.96 -20.30 -10.38
C ALA A 130 -7.02 -20.82 -8.93
N ALA A 131 -5.90 -21.27 -8.36
CA ALA A 131 -5.86 -21.83 -7.01
C ALA A 131 -6.19 -20.78 -5.95
N ASP A 132 -6.65 -21.25 -4.78
CA ASP A 132 -6.83 -20.38 -3.61
C ASP A 132 -5.47 -19.90 -3.11
N ALA A 133 -5.39 -18.60 -2.81
CA ALA A 133 -4.16 -17.98 -2.32
C ALA A 133 -4.11 -17.87 -0.79
N ILE A 134 -5.27 -17.88 -0.11
CA ILE A 134 -5.31 -17.72 1.34
C ILE A 134 -4.56 -18.86 2.03
N GLY A 135 -3.69 -18.51 2.99
CA GLY A 135 -2.86 -19.48 3.71
C GLY A 135 -1.63 -19.96 2.93
N GLN A 136 -1.49 -19.60 1.65
CA GLN A 136 -0.31 -19.95 0.86
C GLN A 136 0.91 -19.14 1.30
N ARG A 137 2.08 -19.75 1.20
CA ARG A 137 3.35 -19.11 1.58
C ARG A 137 4.06 -18.50 0.39
N ILE A 138 4.59 -17.31 0.61
CA ILE A 138 5.39 -16.55 -0.35
C ILE A 138 6.76 -16.27 0.29
N TYR A 139 7.80 -16.41 -0.51
CA TYR A 139 9.18 -16.10 -0.13
C TYR A 139 9.58 -14.78 -0.77
N ILE A 140 10.08 -13.84 0.03
CA ILE A 140 10.51 -12.52 -0.40
C ILE A 140 12.03 -12.44 -0.29
N ASN A 141 12.70 -12.13 -1.41
CA ASN A 141 14.16 -12.00 -1.50
C ASN A 141 14.92 -13.21 -0.92
N GLN A 142 14.31 -14.40 -0.95
CA GLN A 142 14.86 -15.65 -0.41
C GLN A 142 15.19 -15.61 1.11
N ARG A 143 14.70 -14.60 1.82
CA ARG A 143 14.95 -14.39 3.25
C ARG A 143 13.70 -14.52 4.09
N ASP A 144 12.66 -13.82 3.68
CA ASP A 144 11.44 -13.70 4.47
C ASP A 144 10.35 -14.60 3.90
N THR A 145 9.67 -15.32 4.80
CA THR A 145 8.49 -16.10 4.47
C THR A 145 7.28 -15.41 5.05
N VAL A 146 6.29 -15.15 4.21
CA VAL A 146 5.01 -14.53 4.58
C VAL A 146 3.85 -15.39 4.10
N GLU A 147 2.71 -15.30 4.77
CA GLU A 147 1.50 -16.03 4.45
C GLU A 147 0.44 -15.09 3.88
N VAL A 148 -0.22 -15.51 2.82
CA VAL A 148 -1.30 -14.71 2.21
C VAL A 148 -2.52 -14.74 3.12
N SER A 149 -2.93 -13.59 3.60
CA SER A 149 -4.06 -13.43 4.52
C SER A 149 -5.31 -12.85 3.87
N ALA A 150 -5.14 -12.10 2.78
CA ALA A 150 -6.26 -11.51 2.06
C ALA A 150 -5.90 -11.20 0.60
N VAL A 151 -6.93 -11.01 -0.22
CA VAL A 151 -6.82 -10.57 -1.62
C VAL A 151 -7.77 -9.41 -1.84
N PHE A 152 -7.27 -8.30 -2.40
CA PHE A 152 -8.07 -7.14 -2.78
C PHE A 152 -8.19 -7.00 -4.29
N GLN A 153 -9.26 -6.35 -4.74
CA GLN A 153 -9.48 -6.01 -6.14
C GLN A 153 -8.41 -5.02 -6.62
N ASP A 154 -7.92 -5.19 -7.85
CA ASP A 154 -6.93 -4.27 -8.41
C ASP A 154 -7.40 -2.82 -8.30
N LEU A 155 -6.48 -1.96 -7.88
CA LEU A 155 -6.75 -0.53 -7.77
C LEU A 155 -6.85 0.11 -9.16
N PRO A 156 -7.75 1.07 -9.35
CA PRO A 156 -7.89 1.74 -10.64
C PRO A 156 -6.67 2.62 -10.94
N ASN A 157 -6.41 2.83 -12.23
CA ASN A 157 -5.23 3.57 -12.71
C ASN A 157 -5.20 5.06 -12.28
N ASN A 158 -6.34 5.62 -11.92
CA ASN A 158 -6.47 6.99 -11.41
C ASN A 158 -6.39 7.09 -9.89
N SER A 159 -5.81 6.08 -9.24
CA SER A 159 -5.46 6.09 -7.82
C SER A 159 -4.02 6.54 -7.61
N THR A 160 -3.78 7.39 -6.61
CA THR A 160 -2.42 7.70 -6.14
C THR A 160 -1.81 6.58 -5.31
N ILE A 161 -2.65 5.68 -4.78
CA ILE A 161 -2.19 4.44 -4.16
C ILE A 161 -1.98 3.42 -5.28
N ASP A 162 -0.74 2.98 -5.43
CA ASP A 162 -0.33 2.08 -6.50
C ASP A 162 0.47 0.90 -5.90
N CYS A 163 -0.25 -0.04 -5.29
CA CYS A 163 0.34 -1.22 -4.67
C CYS A 163 -0.30 -2.50 -5.19
N ASN A 164 0.54 -3.53 -5.38
CA ASN A 164 0.13 -4.87 -5.75
C ASN A 164 0.20 -5.83 -4.56
N MET A 165 1.12 -5.58 -3.64
CA MET A 165 1.36 -6.39 -2.46
C MET A 165 1.61 -5.49 -1.27
N VAL A 166 1.03 -5.84 -0.12
CA VAL A 166 1.17 -5.08 1.13
C VAL A 166 1.52 -6.01 2.27
N ILE A 167 2.56 -5.66 3.03
CA ILE A 167 2.98 -6.33 4.26
C ILE A 167 2.75 -5.38 5.42
N ASN A 168 2.42 -5.90 6.59
CA ASN A 168 2.27 -5.09 7.79
C ASN A 168 3.59 -4.42 8.17
N ILE A 169 3.59 -3.09 8.26
CA ILE A 169 4.76 -2.33 8.67
C ILE A 169 5.24 -2.72 10.07
N MET A 170 4.33 -3.12 10.95
CA MET A 170 4.63 -3.56 12.32
C MET A 170 5.43 -4.86 12.38
N ASP A 171 5.46 -5.65 11.30
CA ASP A 171 6.27 -6.85 11.20
C ASP A 171 7.71 -6.57 10.72
N SER A 172 8.00 -5.33 10.37
CA SER A 172 9.30 -4.85 9.93
C SER A 172 10.04 -4.10 11.06
N TRP A 173 11.35 -3.89 10.85
CA TRP A 173 12.14 -3.03 11.74
C TRP A 173 11.58 -1.59 11.84
N MET A 174 10.93 -1.10 10.78
CA MET A 174 10.31 0.23 10.76
C MET A 174 9.11 0.37 11.71
N GLY A 175 8.43 -0.74 12.02
CA GLY A 175 7.30 -0.73 12.96
C GLY A 175 7.70 -0.81 14.41
N GLN A 176 8.95 -1.19 14.69
CA GLN A 176 9.45 -1.41 16.06
C GLN A 176 10.09 -0.16 16.67
N ASP A 177 10.35 0.88 15.87
CA ASP A 177 10.99 2.13 16.29
C ASP A 177 9.96 3.21 16.70
N VAL A 178 8.80 2.83 17.24
CA VAL A 178 7.73 3.76 17.66
C VAL A 178 7.43 3.59 19.14
#